data_28acf7bab0488062550f618731075fbd
#
_entry.id   28acf7bab0488062550f618731075fbd
#
_cell.length_a   1.000
_cell.length_b   1.000
_cell.length_c   1.000
_cell.angle_alpha   90.00
_cell.angle_beta   90.00
_cell.angle_gamma   90.00
#
_symmetry.space_group_name_H-M   'P 1'
#
loop_
_entity.id
_entity.type
_entity.pdbx_description
1 polymer ?
#
loop_
_entity_poly.entity_id
_entity_poly.type
_entity_poly.pdbx_seq_one_letter_code
_entity_poly.pdbx_strand_id
1 'polypeptide(L)'
;KCIIINVPMYSKSLLKKNLKCKKTESSNIKYIKGELTELDGLYKPIYDRLLNTIKDYNSLSYSELREIIYDILIYKNDINDVIWYVIKDLINCGLLKTEKLGDVLFKTIQFFQLYNNNYRPIYHLENYFYYLVIVVHEL
;
A
#
# COMPACT_ATOMS: atom_id res chain seq x y z
N LYS A 1 35.85 3.12 -14.88
CA LYS A 1 36.31 3.20 -13.46
C LYS A 1 35.06 3.16 -12.58
N CYS A 2 34.88 2.07 -11.83
CA CYS A 2 33.79 2.00 -10.84
C CYS A 2 34.28 2.64 -9.53
N ILE A 3 33.46 3.51 -8.95
CA ILE A 3 33.72 4.07 -7.61
C ILE A 3 32.99 3.16 -6.64
N ILE A 4 33.75 2.46 -5.78
CA ILE A 4 33.19 1.64 -4.71
C ILE A 4 33.01 2.57 -3.50
N ILE A 5 31.76 2.87 -3.16
CA ILE A 5 31.43 3.61 -1.93
C ILE A 5 31.12 2.60 -0.85
N ASN A 6 32.03 2.47 0.12
CA ASN A 6 31.76 1.68 1.31
C ASN A 6 30.88 2.50 2.27
N VAL A 7 29.60 2.08 2.37
CA VAL A 7 28.70 2.64 3.37
C VAL A 7 28.85 1.82 4.66
N PRO A 8 29.39 2.40 5.73
CA PRO A 8 29.57 1.66 6.99
C PRO A 8 28.18 1.32 7.56
N MET A 9 28.00 0.06 7.96
CA MET A 9 26.81 -0.35 8.70
C MET A 9 26.74 0.40 10.03
N TYR A 10 25.59 0.97 10.34
CA TYR A 10 25.35 1.59 11.64
C TYR A 10 25.56 0.57 12.78
N SER A 11 26.29 0.99 13.82
CA SER A 11 26.43 0.16 15.00
C SER A 11 25.07 -0.06 15.68
N LYS A 12 24.84 -1.24 16.27
CA LYS A 12 23.59 -1.58 16.97
C LYS A 12 23.24 -0.54 18.07
N SER A 13 24.22 0.12 18.65
CA SER A 13 24.04 1.18 19.65
C SER A 13 23.49 2.47 19.05
N LEU A 14 23.92 2.86 17.85
CA LEU A 14 23.45 4.04 17.13
C LEU A 14 22.01 3.82 16.59
N LEU A 15 21.71 2.63 16.07
CA LEU A 15 20.37 2.26 15.66
C LEU A 15 19.38 2.33 16.82
N LYS A 16 19.75 1.79 18.01
CA LYS A 16 18.89 1.85 19.21
C LYS A 16 18.66 3.28 19.70
N LYS A 17 19.67 4.16 19.57
CA LYS A 17 19.57 5.57 19.99
C LYS A 17 18.66 6.39 19.06
N ASN A 18 18.72 6.13 17.76
CA ASN A 18 17.97 6.90 16.76
C ASN A 18 16.53 6.41 16.58
N LEU A 19 16.25 5.12 16.75
CA LEU A 19 14.93 4.55 16.54
C LEU A 19 14.01 4.64 17.77
N LYS A 20 14.53 5.09 18.95
CA LYS A 20 13.76 5.11 20.23
C LYS A 20 12.97 3.80 20.50
N CYS A 21 13.39 2.69 19.88
CA CYS A 21 12.69 1.43 19.97
C CYS A 21 12.77 0.85 21.38
N LYS A 22 11.63 0.44 21.91
CA LYS A 22 11.54 -0.46 23.07
C LYS A 22 12.38 -1.71 22.77
N LYS A 23 13.00 -2.27 23.79
CA LYS A 23 13.84 -3.48 23.68
C LYS A 23 13.08 -4.58 22.96
N THR A 24 13.46 -4.87 21.71
CA THR A 24 13.02 -6.06 21.02
C THR A 24 14.04 -7.16 21.24
N GLU A 25 13.64 -8.25 21.81
CA GLU A 25 14.50 -9.43 22.01
C GLU A 25 14.72 -10.21 20.69
N SER A 26 13.96 -9.86 19.65
CA SER A 26 14.03 -10.52 18.35
C SER A 26 15.18 -9.98 17.49
N SER A 27 16.12 -10.87 17.16
CA SER A 27 17.22 -10.60 16.22
C SER A 27 16.82 -10.73 14.74
N ASN A 28 15.59 -11.12 14.45
CA ASN A 28 15.14 -11.42 13.09
C ASN A 28 14.33 -10.24 12.51
N ILE A 29 14.84 -9.64 11.42
CA ILE A 29 14.21 -8.53 10.68
C ILE A 29 12.74 -8.81 10.31
N LYS A 30 12.37 -10.06 10.09
CA LYS A 30 10.97 -10.43 9.79
C LYS A 30 10.00 -10.14 10.93
N TYR A 31 10.45 -10.09 12.17
CA TYR A 31 9.62 -9.79 13.34
C TYR A 31 9.61 -8.31 13.73
N ILE A 32 10.53 -7.50 13.18
CA ILE A 32 10.56 -6.04 13.40
C ILE A 32 9.33 -5.37 12.76
N LYS A 33 8.77 -5.94 11.70
CA LYS A 33 7.59 -5.40 11.01
C LYS A 33 6.35 -5.30 11.93
N GLY A 34 6.21 -6.16 12.94
CA GLY A 34 5.11 -6.12 13.92
C GLY A 34 5.27 -5.12 15.06
N GLU A 35 6.46 -4.57 15.25
CA GLU A 35 6.77 -3.65 16.36
C GLU A 35 7.00 -2.19 15.90
N LEU A 36 7.02 -1.96 14.59
CA LEU A 36 7.14 -0.63 13.96
C LEU A 36 5.77 0.06 13.81
N THR A 37 4.93 -0.03 14.83
CA THR A 37 3.61 0.64 14.87
C THR A 37 3.69 2.16 14.67
N GLU A 38 4.84 2.78 14.93
CA GLU A 38 5.07 4.21 14.67
C GLU A 38 5.30 4.50 13.17
N LEU A 39 5.87 3.55 12.41
CA LEU A 39 6.04 3.68 10.95
C LEU A 39 4.74 3.37 10.19
N ASP A 40 3.93 2.46 10.71
CA ASP A 40 2.58 2.21 10.17
C ASP A 40 1.72 3.49 10.23
N GLY A 41 1.95 4.35 11.23
CA GLY A 41 1.30 5.65 11.35
C GLY A 41 1.64 6.66 10.25
N LEU A 42 2.79 6.53 9.59
CA LEU A 42 3.21 7.46 8.52
C LEU A 42 2.48 7.21 7.20
N TYR A 43 2.15 5.95 6.90
CA TYR A 43 1.50 5.58 5.63
C TYR A 43 -0.02 5.55 5.71
N LYS A 44 -0.56 5.40 6.91
CA LYS A 44 -2.00 5.34 7.14
C LYS A 44 -2.77 6.53 6.55
N PRO A 45 -2.33 7.79 6.67
CA PRO A 45 -3.03 8.92 6.06
C PRO A 45 -3.19 8.80 4.54
N ILE A 46 -2.19 8.23 3.85
CA ILE A 46 -2.25 8.04 2.38
C ILE A 46 -3.28 6.95 2.04
N TYR A 47 -3.31 5.88 2.82
CA TYR A 47 -4.27 4.78 2.62
C TYR A 47 -5.70 5.22 2.93
N ASP A 48 -5.89 6.01 4.00
CA ASP A 48 -7.19 6.56 4.37
C ASP A 48 -7.68 7.56 3.31
N ARG A 49 -6.78 8.38 2.74
CA ARG A 49 -7.11 9.28 1.62
C ARG A 49 -7.55 8.49 0.39
N LEU A 50 -6.83 7.42 0.02
CA LEU A 50 -7.20 6.53 -1.07
C LEU A 50 -8.59 5.90 -0.84
N LEU A 51 -8.84 5.39 0.37
CA LEU A 51 -10.12 4.81 0.74
C LEU A 51 -11.28 5.80 0.63
N ASN A 52 -11.09 7.01 1.14
CA ASN A 52 -12.11 8.05 1.06
C ASN A 52 -12.43 8.42 -0.39
N THR A 53 -11.40 8.52 -1.24
CA THR A 53 -11.57 8.77 -2.68
C THR A 53 -12.32 7.63 -3.38
N ILE A 54 -12.10 6.37 -3.00
CA ILE A 54 -12.83 5.22 -3.56
C ILE A 54 -14.28 5.20 -3.05
N LYS A 55 -14.53 5.58 -1.80
CA LYS A 55 -15.88 5.58 -1.19
C LYS A 55 -16.76 6.72 -1.68
N ASP A 56 -16.19 7.86 -2.02
CA ASP A 56 -16.94 9.04 -2.45
C ASP A 56 -16.85 9.23 -3.98
N TYR A 57 -17.78 8.58 -4.68
CA TYR A 57 -17.89 8.68 -6.13
C TYR A 57 -18.17 10.12 -6.63
N ASN A 58 -18.92 10.91 -5.88
CA ASN A 58 -19.33 12.24 -6.32
C ASN A 58 -18.16 13.24 -6.34
N SER A 59 -17.18 13.05 -5.49
CA SER A 59 -15.96 13.87 -5.43
C SER A 59 -14.78 13.27 -6.21
N LEU A 60 -14.97 12.12 -6.86
CA LEU A 60 -13.90 11.39 -7.54
C LEU A 60 -13.32 12.21 -8.70
N SER A 61 -12.10 12.71 -8.50
CA SER A 61 -11.29 13.33 -9.55
C SER A 61 -10.23 12.36 -10.06
N TYR A 62 -10.15 12.21 -11.40
CA TYR A 62 -9.11 11.41 -12.03
C TYR A 62 -7.69 11.85 -11.62
N SER A 63 -7.47 13.17 -11.59
CA SER A 63 -6.18 13.75 -11.20
C SER A 63 -5.84 13.46 -9.75
N GLU A 64 -6.81 13.55 -8.85
CA GLU A 64 -6.60 13.29 -7.44
C GLU A 64 -6.24 11.83 -7.15
N LEU A 65 -6.97 10.88 -7.75
CA LEU A 65 -6.64 9.46 -7.62
C LEU A 65 -5.22 9.18 -8.12
N ARG A 66 -4.83 9.77 -9.26
CA ARG A 66 -3.49 9.63 -9.81
C ARG A 66 -2.42 10.20 -8.88
N GLU A 67 -2.64 11.35 -8.26
CA GLU A 67 -1.71 11.93 -7.28
C GLU A 67 -1.52 11.01 -6.07
N ILE A 68 -2.61 10.45 -5.53
CA ILE A 68 -2.53 9.49 -4.42
C ILE A 68 -1.72 8.24 -4.81
N ILE A 69 -1.92 7.73 -6.04
CA ILE A 69 -1.16 6.59 -6.55
C ILE A 69 0.33 6.95 -6.69
N TYR A 70 0.66 8.15 -7.14
CA TYR A 70 2.05 8.62 -7.18
C TYR A 70 2.65 8.68 -5.78
N ASP A 71 1.93 9.19 -4.79
CA ASP A 71 2.40 9.22 -3.41
C ASP A 71 2.72 7.81 -2.90
N ILE A 72 1.83 6.84 -3.15
CA ILE A 72 2.05 5.43 -2.78
C ILE A 72 3.33 4.88 -3.40
N LEU A 73 3.60 5.17 -4.69
CA LEU A 73 4.78 4.70 -5.40
C LEU A 73 6.06 5.42 -4.95
N ILE A 74 6.01 6.73 -4.72
CA ILE A 74 7.17 7.55 -4.29
C ILE A 74 7.63 7.13 -2.90
N TYR A 75 6.70 6.92 -1.97
CA TYR A 75 7.02 6.48 -0.61
C TYR A 75 7.36 4.99 -0.52
N LYS A 76 7.44 4.29 -1.67
CA LYS A 76 7.78 2.85 -1.77
C LYS A 76 6.94 1.97 -0.83
N ASN A 77 5.66 2.29 -0.71
CA ASN A 77 4.73 1.46 0.02
C ASN A 77 4.62 0.07 -0.63
N ASP A 78 4.46 -0.95 0.19
CA ASP A 78 4.18 -2.28 -0.32
C ASP A 78 2.76 -2.29 -0.91
N ILE A 79 2.67 -2.46 -2.22
CA ILE A 79 1.39 -2.44 -2.96
C ILE A 79 0.47 -3.56 -2.50
N ASN A 80 1.02 -4.69 -2.06
CA ASN A 80 0.20 -5.76 -1.50
C ASN A 80 -0.50 -5.28 -0.21
N ASP A 81 0.25 -4.63 0.68
CA ASP A 81 -0.30 -4.11 1.94
C ASP A 81 -1.39 -3.06 1.66
N VAL A 82 -1.18 -2.15 0.68
CA VAL A 82 -2.17 -1.14 0.27
C VAL A 82 -3.46 -1.79 -0.22
N ILE A 83 -3.35 -2.74 -1.16
CA ILE A 83 -4.52 -3.40 -1.76
C ILE A 83 -5.31 -4.17 -0.71
N TRP A 84 -4.62 -4.95 0.15
CA TRP A 84 -5.31 -5.70 1.21
C TRP A 84 -5.92 -4.79 2.26
N TYR A 85 -5.30 -3.64 2.57
CA TYR A 85 -5.89 -2.63 3.44
C TYR A 85 -7.21 -2.11 2.87
N VAL A 86 -7.21 -1.73 1.57
CA VAL A 86 -8.40 -1.22 0.87
C VAL A 86 -9.51 -2.29 0.82
N ILE A 87 -9.21 -3.50 0.36
CA ILE A 87 -10.21 -4.59 0.25
C ILE A 87 -10.80 -4.90 1.62
N LYS A 88 -9.97 -5.04 2.67
CA LYS A 88 -10.42 -5.33 4.03
C LYS A 88 -11.39 -4.26 4.54
N ASP A 89 -11.08 -2.99 4.31
CA ASP A 89 -11.94 -1.90 4.78
C ASP A 89 -13.26 -1.85 4.01
N LEU A 90 -13.24 -2.05 2.68
CA LEU A 90 -14.46 -2.11 1.86
C LEU A 90 -15.39 -3.26 2.27
N ILE A 91 -14.83 -4.41 2.67
CA ILE A 91 -15.60 -5.53 3.22
C ILE A 91 -16.19 -5.15 4.58
N ASN A 92 -15.39 -4.58 5.49
CA ASN A 92 -15.82 -4.22 6.83
C ASN A 92 -16.93 -3.15 6.81
N CYS A 93 -16.87 -2.22 5.86
CA CYS A 93 -17.91 -1.20 5.67
C CYS A 93 -19.16 -1.73 4.93
N GLY A 94 -19.16 -2.99 4.48
CA GLY A 94 -20.27 -3.58 3.73
C GLY A 94 -20.47 -3.00 2.32
N LEU A 95 -19.50 -2.24 1.81
CA LEU A 95 -19.54 -1.66 0.46
C LEU A 95 -19.23 -2.71 -0.62
N LEU A 96 -18.49 -3.74 -0.26
CA LEU A 96 -18.19 -4.86 -1.15
C LEU A 96 -19.11 -6.03 -0.81
N LYS A 97 -20.08 -6.28 -1.69
CA LYS A 97 -21.04 -7.38 -1.54
C LYS A 97 -20.34 -8.74 -1.67
N THR A 98 -20.77 -9.72 -0.90
CA THR A 98 -20.22 -11.08 -0.90
C THR A 98 -20.26 -11.74 -2.28
N GLU A 99 -21.28 -11.44 -3.07
CA GLU A 99 -21.47 -11.95 -4.44
C GLU A 99 -20.36 -11.50 -5.38
N LYS A 100 -19.87 -10.25 -5.22
CA LYS A 100 -18.81 -9.65 -6.06
C LYS A 100 -17.39 -9.94 -5.55
N LEU A 101 -17.28 -10.50 -4.36
CA LEU A 101 -15.97 -10.75 -3.72
C LEU A 101 -15.09 -11.68 -4.56
N GLY A 102 -15.67 -12.74 -5.14
CA GLY A 102 -14.96 -13.68 -6.01
C GLY A 102 -14.31 -12.98 -7.21
N ASP A 103 -15.06 -12.10 -7.88
CA ASP A 103 -14.60 -11.35 -9.05
C ASP A 103 -13.50 -10.35 -8.67
N VAL A 104 -13.65 -9.68 -7.51
CA VAL A 104 -12.62 -8.76 -7.01
C VAL A 104 -11.33 -9.49 -6.68
N LEU A 105 -11.40 -10.65 -6.01
CA LEU A 105 -10.21 -11.44 -5.72
C LEU A 105 -9.53 -11.96 -6.99
N PHE A 106 -10.30 -12.43 -7.97
CA PHE A 106 -9.76 -12.86 -9.26
C PHE A 106 -9.07 -11.70 -9.98
N LYS A 107 -9.69 -10.53 -10.00
CA LYS A 107 -9.10 -9.30 -10.59
C LYS A 107 -7.85 -8.85 -9.85
N THR A 108 -7.81 -9.02 -8.53
CA THR A 108 -6.62 -8.73 -7.70
C THR A 108 -5.45 -9.63 -8.09
N ILE A 109 -5.69 -10.94 -8.30
CA ILE A 109 -4.64 -11.87 -8.74
C ILE A 109 -4.13 -11.47 -10.14
N GLN A 110 -5.02 -11.16 -11.08
CA GLN A 110 -4.63 -10.68 -12.40
C GLN A 110 -3.81 -9.38 -12.31
N PHE A 111 -4.22 -8.46 -11.44
CA PHE A 111 -3.48 -7.22 -11.21
C PHE A 111 -2.05 -7.51 -10.74
N PHE A 112 -1.85 -8.38 -9.75
CA PHE A 112 -0.51 -8.71 -9.25
C PHE A 112 0.37 -9.38 -10.32
N GLN A 113 -0.19 -10.21 -11.19
CA GLN A 113 0.53 -10.80 -12.31
C GLN A 113 1.02 -9.72 -13.29
N LEU A 114 0.17 -8.76 -13.62
CA LEU A 114 0.50 -7.66 -14.53
C LEU A 114 1.47 -6.67 -13.88
N TYR A 115 1.23 -6.30 -12.63
CA TYR A 115 2.04 -5.34 -11.88
C TYR A 115 3.50 -5.79 -11.77
N ASN A 116 3.74 -7.04 -11.44
CA ASN A 116 5.10 -7.58 -11.27
C ASN A 116 5.88 -7.71 -12.58
N ASN A 117 5.21 -7.78 -13.72
CA ASN A 117 5.81 -8.03 -15.03
C ASN A 117 5.95 -6.78 -15.90
N ASN A 118 5.47 -5.61 -15.45
CA ASN A 118 5.40 -4.42 -16.28
C ASN A 118 6.29 -3.28 -15.82
N TYR A 119 6.85 -2.55 -16.82
CA TYR A 119 7.74 -1.42 -16.62
C TYR A 119 7.03 -0.16 -16.05
N ARG A 120 5.71 -0.03 -16.28
CA ARG A 120 4.92 1.13 -15.84
C ARG A 120 3.79 0.72 -14.88
N PRO A 121 4.09 0.52 -13.61
CA PRO A 121 3.12 0.01 -12.62
C PRO A 121 1.92 0.92 -12.42
N ILE A 122 2.06 2.25 -12.63
CA ILE A 122 1.01 3.23 -12.37
C ILE A 122 -0.28 2.95 -13.16
N TYR A 123 -0.20 2.58 -14.44
CA TYR A 123 -1.38 2.31 -15.26
C TYR A 123 -2.18 1.10 -14.76
N HIS A 124 -1.48 0.08 -14.23
CA HIS A 124 -2.13 -1.10 -13.67
C HIS A 124 -2.81 -0.78 -12.35
N LEU A 125 -2.20 0.09 -11.50
CA LEU A 125 -2.79 0.58 -10.27
C LEU A 125 -4.02 1.44 -10.53
N GLU A 126 -3.94 2.39 -11.47
CA GLU A 126 -5.07 3.21 -11.87
C GLU A 126 -6.24 2.34 -12.33
N ASN A 127 -6.00 1.43 -13.28
CA ASN A 127 -7.02 0.53 -13.79
C ASN A 127 -7.65 -0.32 -12.69
N TYR A 128 -6.84 -0.81 -11.75
CA TYR A 128 -7.32 -1.62 -10.64
C TYR A 128 -8.19 -0.82 -9.66
N PHE A 129 -7.77 0.38 -9.27
CA PHE A 129 -8.56 1.21 -8.37
C PHE A 129 -9.85 1.73 -9.02
N TYR A 130 -9.83 2.05 -10.33
CA TYR A 130 -11.07 2.36 -11.07
C TYR A 130 -12.02 1.17 -11.11
N TYR A 131 -11.50 -0.03 -11.33
CA TYR A 131 -12.31 -1.24 -11.24
C TYR A 131 -12.97 -1.38 -9.86
N LEU A 132 -12.24 -1.12 -8.77
CA LEU A 132 -12.82 -1.14 -7.43
C LEU A 132 -13.94 -0.10 -7.27
N VAL A 133 -13.74 1.11 -7.78
CA VAL A 133 -14.79 2.15 -7.76
C VAL A 133 -16.04 1.68 -8.48
N ILE A 134 -15.90 1.12 -9.69
CA ILE A 134 -17.03 0.58 -10.48
C ILE A 134 -17.78 -0.51 -9.70
N VAL A 135 -17.05 -1.43 -9.08
CA VAL A 135 -17.65 -2.54 -8.31
C VAL A 135 -18.37 -2.05 -7.06
N VAL A 136 -17.77 -1.09 -6.33
CA VAL A 136 -18.31 -0.53 -5.09
C VAL A 136 -19.60 0.27 -5.35
N HIS A 137 -19.62 1.07 -6.44
CA HIS A 137 -20.74 1.95 -6.77
C HIS A 137 -21.73 1.36 -7.78
N GLU A 138 -21.51 0.10 -8.21
CA GLU A 138 -22.39 -0.61 -9.16
C GLU A 138 -22.60 0.12 -10.48
N LEU A 139 -21.53 0.71 -11.03
CA LEU A 139 -21.52 1.49 -12.27
C LEU A 139 -21.35 0.61 -13.51
#